data_ffb5486cda8c911522ad5cf05b8e8974
#
_entry.id   ffb5486cda8c911522ad5cf05b8e8974
#
_cell.length_a   1.000
_cell.length_b   1.000
_cell.length_c   1.000
_cell.angle_alpha   90.00
_cell.angle_beta   90.00
_cell.angle_gamma   90.00
#
_symmetry.space_group_name_H-M   'P 1'
#
loop_
_entity.id
_entity.type
_entity.pdbx_description
1 polymer ?
#
loop_
_entity_poly.entity_id
_entity_poly.type
_entity_poly.pdbx_seq_one_letter_code
_entity_poly.pdbx_strand_id
1 'polypeptide(L)'
;EGNDDEQHWVGNSDLLDDGPFTFRKLSEGQQCEIELTGPADPQTGIQFTRTIHLDADSPRIRFHASMKNVSGHTVEWSMQSVSQYNTGDPSSSSGFNHDFWTFTPVNPSSSYLNRYHVRFGPAQNSAVSVRNDGFFAVHYVHMAAELWLDSTEGWLAVVDGASKYAMVERFQFDESKSYPGKASVIFWTNGAEMRLSDDGIPSLSDGTDASPYYLEAELNSPMCRLRPGDSCGFDTEWFPTRAGNEFHGVKDAGIVTRPLQSVRLDNGKIRLTGSFGVFSAGHLVAHFYDQHGSSLGTVAVANVNPTEPVLLETEVAPSGKPTRVSLHLEDDHGMDWGSLQEVQVGSGDNR
;
A
#
# COMPACT_ATOMS: atom_id res chain seq x y z
N GLU A 1 2.87 11.80 -15.36
CA GLU A 1 3.76 12.90 -15.00
C GLU A 1 4.87 13.07 -16.02
N GLY A 2 5.23 14.33 -16.30
CA GLY A 2 6.34 14.66 -17.20
C GLY A 2 7.70 14.39 -16.55
N ASN A 3 8.74 14.45 -17.35
CA ASN A 3 10.11 14.33 -16.90
C ASN A 3 10.43 15.34 -15.78
N ASP A 4 11.36 15.04 -14.90
CA ASP A 4 11.83 15.75 -13.70
C ASP A 4 12.19 17.25 -13.88
N ASP A 5 12.15 17.72 -15.09
CA ASP A 5 12.33 19.12 -15.44
C ASP A 5 11.02 19.88 -15.22
N GLU A 6 10.96 20.72 -14.18
CA GLU A 6 9.80 21.55 -13.86
C GLU A 6 9.25 22.35 -15.05
N GLN A 7 10.09 22.59 -16.05
CA GLN A 7 9.68 23.27 -17.28
C GLN A 7 8.78 22.43 -18.18
N HIS A 8 8.75 21.10 -17.98
CA HIS A 8 7.95 20.16 -18.76
C HIS A 8 6.71 19.63 -18.03
N TRP A 9 6.49 20.06 -16.79
CA TRP A 9 5.28 19.74 -16.06
C TRP A 9 4.08 20.50 -16.65
N VAL A 10 3.14 19.77 -17.22
CA VAL A 10 1.93 20.36 -17.82
C VAL A 10 0.75 20.46 -16.84
N GLY A 11 0.94 20.02 -15.62
CA GLY A 11 -0.11 19.93 -14.61
C GLY A 11 -1.09 18.79 -14.89
N ASN A 12 -2.14 18.74 -14.11
CA ASN A 12 -3.24 17.80 -14.32
C ASN A 12 -4.03 18.20 -15.56
N SER A 13 -4.49 17.22 -16.33
CA SER A 13 -5.38 17.46 -17.46
C SER A 13 -6.82 17.28 -17.01
N ASP A 14 -7.63 18.34 -17.05
CA ASP A 14 -9.05 18.28 -16.72
C ASP A 14 -9.79 17.17 -17.48
N LEU A 15 -9.35 16.88 -18.72
CA LEU A 15 -9.95 15.81 -19.52
C LEU A 15 -9.56 14.40 -19.04
N LEU A 16 -8.33 14.21 -18.58
CA LEU A 16 -7.88 12.91 -18.07
C LEU A 16 -8.39 12.65 -16.66
N ASP A 17 -8.54 13.68 -15.84
CA ASP A 17 -8.97 13.57 -14.45
C ASP A 17 -10.50 13.61 -14.32
N ASP A 18 -11.16 14.66 -14.85
CA ASP A 18 -12.57 14.95 -14.65
C ASP A 18 -13.43 14.73 -15.91
N GLY A 19 -12.82 14.33 -17.02
CA GLY A 19 -13.52 14.11 -18.27
C GLY A 19 -14.57 12.99 -18.20
N PRO A 20 -15.58 12.99 -19.07
CA PRO A 20 -16.62 11.96 -19.06
C PRO A 20 -16.07 10.63 -19.55
N PHE A 21 -15.99 9.64 -18.68
CA PHE A 21 -15.63 8.28 -19.05
C PHE A 21 -16.84 7.53 -19.60
N THR A 22 -16.65 6.77 -20.67
CA THR A 22 -17.59 5.75 -21.11
C THR A 22 -17.40 4.48 -20.28
N PHE A 23 -18.52 3.82 -19.98
CA PHE A 23 -18.56 2.63 -19.16
C PHE A 23 -18.98 1.42 -20.00
N ARG A 24 -18.28 0.30 -19.82
CA ARG A 24 -18.64 -1.00 -20.39
C ARG A 24 -18.51 -2.09 -19.34
N LYS A 25 -19.57 -2.86 -19.13
CA LYS A 25 -19.52 -4.08 -18.33
C LYS A 25 -18.95 -5.20 -19.18
N LEU A 26 -17.87 -5.85 -18.73
CA LEU A 26 -17.21 -6.96 -19.43
C LEU A 26 -17.70 -8.31 -18.93
N SER A 27 -17.87 -8.46 -17.61
CA SER A 27 -18.43 -9.66 -16.97
C SER A 27 -19.24 -9.33 -15.74
N GLU A 28 -20.09 -10.26 -15.30
CA GLU A 28 -20.85 -10.19 -14.05
C GLU A 28 -21.02 -11.60 -13.43
N GLY A 29 -21.33 -11.67 -12.15
CA GLY A 29 -21.49 -12.91 -11.40
C GLY A 29 -20.34 -13.14 -10.44
N GLN A 30 -19.76 -14.33 -10.44
CA GLN A 30 -18.61 -14.68 -9.57
C GLN A 30 -17.37 -13.83 -9.84
N GLN A 31 -17.27 -13.32 -11.05
CA GLN A 31 -16.27 -12.33 -11.44
C GLN A 31 -16.99 -11.14 -12.05
N CYS A 32 -16.75 -9.96 -11.48
CA CYS A 32 -17.29 -8.70 -12.00
C CYS A 32 -16.13 -7.90 -12.60
N GLU A 33 -16.30 -7.49 -13.87
CA GLU A 33 -15.29 -6.70 -14.56
C GLU A 33 -15.96 -5.57 -15.34
N ILE A 34 -15.40 -4.37 -15.19
CA ILE A 34 -15.86 -3.18 -15.90
C ILE A 34 -14.66 -2.52 -16.58
N GLU A 35 -14.95 -1.86 -17.68
CA GLU A 35 -14.00 -1.02 -18.40
C GLU A 35 -14.51 0.41 -18.45
N LEU A 36 -13.62 1.35 -18.15
CA LEU A 36 -13.84 2.79 -18.26
C LEU A 36 -12.88 3.33 -19.31
N THR A 37 -13.39 4.01 -20.35
CA THR A 37 -12.57 4.66 -21.37
C THR A 37 -12.80 6.17 -21.30
N GLY A 38 -11.74 6.91 -21.03
CA GLY A 38 -11.74 8.37 -20.97
C GLY A 38 -11.71 9.03 -22.35
N PRO A 39 -11.89 10.34 -22.43
CA PRO A 39 -11.70 11.10 -23.65
C PRO A 39 -10.23 11.09 -24.09
N ALA A 40 -10.01 11.35 -25.37
CA ALA A 40 -8.68 11.68 -25.89
C ALA A 40 -8.28 13.10 -25.44
N ASP A 41 -7.15 13.24 -24.78
CA ASP A 41 -6.66 14.54 -24.36
C ASP A 41 -5.70 15.12 -25.43
N PRO A 42 -6.04 16.24 -26.06
CA PRO A 42 -5.19 16.86 -27.08
C PRO A 42 -3.93 17.51 -26.51
N GLN A 43 -3.91 17.83 -25.20
CA GLN A 43 -2.75 18.47 -24.55
C GLN A 43 -1.63 17.44 -24.33
N THR A 44 -1.93 16.30 -23.77
CA THR A 44 -0.95 15.23 -23.49
C THR A 44 -0.78 14.26 -24.65
N GLY A 45 -1.76 14.20 -25.55
CA GLY A 45 -1.83 13.22 -26.64
C GLY A 45 -2.25 11.81 -26.16
N ILE A 46 -2.84 11.69 -24.97
CA ILE A 46 -3.13 10.43 -24.30
C ILE A 46 -4.64 10.17 -24.22
N GLN A 47 -5.00 8.89 -24.25
CA GLN A 47 -6.30 8.37 -23.87
C GLN A 47 -6.11 7.26 -22.84
N PHE A 48 -6.83 7.31 -21.70
CA PHE A 48 -6.84 6.25 -20.70
C PHE A 48 -8.00 5.27 -20.92
N THR A 49 -7.68 4.00 -20.68
CA THR A 49 -8.67 2.94 -20.42
C THR A 49 -8.33 2.31 -19.07
N ARG A 50 -9.32 2.11 -18.20
CA ARG A 50 -9.15 1.46 -16.89
C ARG A 50 -10.07 0.26 -16.82
N THR A 51 -9.53 -0.91 -16.51
CA THR A 51 -10.31 -2.11 -16.20
C THR A 51 -10.26 -2.35 -14.70
N ILE A 52 -11.42 -2.57 -14.09
CA ILE A 52 -11.57 -2.86 -12.66
C ILE A 52 -12.18 -4.25 -12.54
N HIS A 53 -11.50 -5.13 -11.81
CA HIS A 53 -11.93 -6.51 -11.61
C HIS A 53 -12.12 -6.81 -10.13
N LEU A 54 -13.25 -7.47 -9.81
CA LEU A 54 -13.63 -7.96 -8.48
C LEU A 54 -14.00 -9.43 -8.55
N ASP A 55 -13.50 -10.23 -7.62
CA ASP A 55 -13.90 -11.61 -7.40
C ASP A 55 -14.94 -11.67 -6.27
N ALA A 56 -15.98 -12.49 -6.37
CA ALA A 56 -17.06 -12.55 -5.38
C ALA A 56 -16.60 -12.99 -3.99
N ASP A 57 -15.56 -13.82 -3.93
CA ASP A 57 -15.08 -14.45 -2.70
C ASP A 57 -13.82 -13.76 -2.13
N SER A 58 -13.42 -12.60 -2.68
CA SER A 58 -12.24 -11.87 -2.25
C SER A 58 -12.51 -10.36 -2.20
N PRO A 59 -12.05 -9.65 -1.17
CA PRO A 59 -12.11 -8.19 -1.14
C PRO A 59 -11.07 -7.53 -2.04
N ARG A 60 -10.16 -8.33 -2.66
CA ARG A 60 -9.14 -7.82 -3.57
C ARG A 60 -9.75 -7.14 -4.79
N ILE A 61 -9.28 -5.94 -5.09
CA ILE A 61 -9.62 -5.20 -6.30
C ILE A 61 -8.39 -5.19 -7.20
N ARG A 62 -8.54 -5.56 -8.47
CA ARG A 62 -7.47 -5.48 -9.46
C ARG A 62 -7.78 -4.36 -10.44
N PHE A 63 -6.84 -3.47 -10.62
CA PHE A 63 -6.89 -2.39 -11.60
C PHE A 63 -5.86 -2.64 -12.70
N HIS A 64 -6.29 -2.50 -13.94
CA HIS A 64 -5.42 -2.38 -15.09
C HIS A 64 -5.66 -1.02 -15.74
N ALA A 65 -4.69 -0.13 -15.72
CA ALA A 65 -4.73 1.12 -16.46
C ALA A 65 -3.92 0.96 -17.75
N SER A 66 -4.47 1.41 -18.87
CA SER A 66 -3.79 1.47 -20.16
C SER A 66 -3.74 2.91 -20.64
N MET A 67 -2.56 3.39 -20.97
CA MET A 67 -2.29 4.69 -21.55
C MET A 67 -1.93 4.53 -23.02
N LYS A 68 -2.76 5.07 -23.91
CA LYS A 68 -2.58 5.02 -25.36
C LYS A 68 -2.21 6.37 -25.92
N ASN A 69 -1.15 6.43 -26.75
CA ASN A 69 -0.85 7.63 -27.53
C ASN A 69 -1.82 7.76 -28.71
N VAL A 70 -2.68 8.77 -28.66
CA VAL A 70 -3.64 9.12 -29.71
C VAL A 70 -3.23 10.35 -30.54
N SER A 71 -2.03 10.89 -30.28
CA SER A 71 -1.46 12.00 -31.03
C SER A 71 -0.73 11.55 -32.29
N GLY A 72 -0.29 12.52 -33.11
CA GLY A 72 0.51 12.27 -34.30
C GLY A 72 2.04 12.22 -34.08
N HIS A 73 2.52 12.33 -32.84
CA HIS A 73 3.95 12.35 -32.51
C HIS A 73 4.27 11.44 -31.33
N THR A 74 5.55 11.14 -31.10
CA THR A 74 5.98 10.35 -29.93
C THR A 74 5.83 11.18 -28.66
N VAL A 75 5.26 10.57 -27.61
CA VAL A 75 5.13 11.14 -26.27
C VAL A 75 5.84 10.29 -25.24
N GLU A 76 6.14 10.86 -24.07
CA GLU A 76 6.77 10.13 -22.98
C GLU A 76 6.10 10.53 -21.66
N TRP A 77 5.38 9.58 -21.06
CA TRP A 77 4.57 9.76 -19.85
C TRP A 77 4.65 8.56 -18.94
N SER A 78 4.31 8.75 -17.69
CA SER A 78 3.97 7.69 -16.74
C SER A 78 2.51 7.80 -16.33
N MET A 79 1.96 6.74 -15.75
CA MET A 79 0.67 6.73 -15.10
C MET A 79 0.86 6.85 -13.59
N GLN A 80 0.07 7.72 -12.97
CA GLN A 80 -0.02 7.85 -11.54
C GLN A 80 -1.39 7.29 -11.09
N SER A 81 -1.37 6.34 -10.17
CA SER A 81 -2.57 5.84 -9.49
C SER A 81 -2.69 6.57 -8.17
N VAL A 82 -3.70 7.40 -8.02
CA VAL A 82 -3.93 8.24 -6.83
C VAL A 82 -5.12 7.71 -6.07
N SER A 83 -4.92 7.41 -4.78
CA SER A 83 -5.95 6.98 -3.85
C SER A 83 -6.12 8.01 -2.75
N GLN A 84 -7.31 8.60 -2.64
CA GLN A 84 -7.63 9.60 -1.62
C GLN A 84 -8.33 8.95 -0.43
N TYR A 85 -7.83 9.23 0.77
CA TYR A 85 -8.35 8.72 2.03
C TYR A 85 -8.87 9.85 2.89
N ASN A 86 -10.13 9.79 3.26
CA ASN A 86 -10.74 10.75 4.19
C ASN A 86 -10.15 10.56 5.59
N THR A 87 -9.45 11.57 6.08
CA THR A 87 -8.85 11.61 7.41
C THR A 87 -9.66 12.46 8.39
N GLY A 88 -10.83 12.98 7.98
CA GLY A 88 -11.72 13.75 8.83
C GLY A 88 -12.29 12.91 9.98
N ASP A 89 -12.35 13.49 11.16
CA ASP A 89 -13.00 12.92 12.35
C ASP A 89 -13.81 14.01 13.06
N PRO A 90 -15.13 14.07 12.85
CA PRO A 90 -16.00 15.05 13.51
C PRO A 90 -16.02 14.93 15.04
N SER A 91 -15.58 13.81 15.60
CA SER A 91 -15.51 13.60 17.06
C SER A 91 -14.23 14.15 17.67
N SER A 92 -13.20 14.38 16.86
CA SER A 92 -11.94 14.99 17.28
C SER A 92 -12.06 16.50 17.39
N SER A 93 -11.46 17.08 18.44
CA SER A 93 -11.41 18.54 18.61
C SER A 93 -10.64 19.28 17.51
N SER A 94 -9.77 18.58 16.80
CA SER A 94 -9.01 19.09 15.64
C SER A 94 -9.73 18.88 14.31
N GLY A 95 -10.85 18.13 14.28
CA GLY A 95 -11.61 17.81 13.09
C GLY A 95 -11.04 16.65 12.26
N PHE A 96 -9.91 16.07 12.63
CA PHE A 96 -9.29 14.96 11.91
C PHE A 96 -8.83 13.82 12.83
N ASN A 97 -8.64 12.64 12.23
CA ASN A 97 -8.17 11.44 12.91
C ASN A 97 -6.66 11.51 13.15
N HIS A 98 -6.24 11.53 14.41
CA HIS A 98 -4.84 11.55 14.82
C HIS A 98 -4.14 10.18 14.75
N ASP A 99 -4.85 9.10 14.45
CA ASP A 99 -4.29 7.76 14.31
C ASP A 99 -4.44 7.27 12.86
N PHE A 100 -4.02 8.13 11.92
CA PHE A 100 -4.06 7.84 10.50
C PHE A 100 -2.64 7.86 9.91
N TRP A 101 -2.24 6.76 9.27
CA TRP A 101 -0.87 6.51 8.88
C TRP A 101 -0.74 5.97 7.47
N THR A 102 0.39 6.27 6.81
CA THR A 102 0.83 5.53 5.62
C THR A 102 2.23 4.97 5.83
N PHE A 103 2.50 3.86 5.14
CA PHE A 103 3.77 3.17 5.19
C PHE A 103 4.18 2.67 3.81
N THR A 104 5.49 2.69 3.53
CA THR A 104 6.12 1.99 2.41
C THR A 104 7.54 1.59 2.80
N PRO A 105 8.12 0.52 2.23
CA PRO A 105 9.51 0.19 2.47
C PRO A 105 10.45 1.28 1.96
N VAL A 106 11.48 1.55 2.75
CA VAL A 106 12.56 2.44 2.34
C VAL A 106 13.52 1.67 1.44
N ASN A 107 13.89 2.23 0.30
CA ASN A 107 14.98 1.70 -0.51
C ASN A 107 16.31 1.86 0.24
N PRO A 108 17.01 0.76 0.60
CA PRO A 108 18.31 0.85 1.28
C PRO A 108 19.38 1.58 0.45
N SER A 109 19.22 1.55 -0.89
CA SER A 109 20.11 2.19 -1.86
C SER A 109 19.49 3.45 -2.47
N SER A 110 18.61 4.12 -1.71
CA SER A 110 17.88 5.29 -2.18
C SER A 110 18.79 6.36 -2.79
N SER A 111 18.35 6.89 -3.91
CA SER A 111 19.01 8.02 -4.58
C SER A 111 18.74 9.37 -3.90
N TYR A 112 17.76 9.43 -2.99
CA TYR A 112 17.44 10.61 -2.19
C TYR A 112 18.29 10.66 -0.92
N LEU A 113 18.83 11.83 -0.59
CA LEU A 113 19.76 12.03 0.53
C LEU A 113 19.20 11.52 1.88
N ASN A 114 17.91 11.74 2.13
CA ASN A 114 17.23 11.32 3.36
C ASN A 114 16.41 10.04 3.17
N ARG A 115 16.64 9.30 2.07
CA ARG A 115 15.84 8.16 1.60
C ARG A 115 14.41 8.52 1.19
N TYR A 116 14.10 9.80 1.11
CA TYR A 116 12.90 10.40 0.54
C TYR A 116 13.21 11.83 0.11
N HIS A 117 12.34 12.39 -0.73
CA HIS A 117 12.41 13.76 -1.19
C HIS A 117 11.13 14.52 -0.79
N VAL A 118 11.29 15.70 -0.22
CA VAL A 118 10.19 16.63 0.02
C VAL A 118 10.02 17.47 -1.23
N ARG A 119 9.01 17.16 -2.03
CA ARG A 119 8.70 17.90 -3.27
C ARG A 119 7.97 19.20 -2.96
N PHE A 120 7.07 19.15 -1.97
CA PHE A 120 6.31 20.29 -1.47
C PHE A 120 6.17 20.22 0.05
N GLY A 121 6.05 21.38 0.71
CA GLY A 121 5.87 21.48 2.15
C GLY A 121 7.20 21.71 2.92
N PRO A 122 7.17 21.60 4.26
CA PRO A 122 8.33 21.89 5.08
C PRO A 122 9.41 20.81 4.96
N ALA A 123 10.66 21.23 4.79
CA ALA A 123 11.81 20.31 4.73
C ALA A 123 12.00 19.48 6.02
N GLN A 124 11.53 20.00 7.16
CA GLN A 124 11.45 19.27 8.43
C GLN A 124 9.98 19.14 8.81
N ASN A 125 9.46 17.93 8.69
CA ASN A 125 8.08 17.59 8.98
C ASN A 125 8.06 16.52 10.08
N SER A 126 7.53 16.86 11.26
CA SER A 126 7.43 15.94 12.41
C SER A 126 6.47 14.77 12.16
N ALA A 127 5.61 14.89 11.16
CA ALA A 127 4.71 13.81 10.74
C ALA A 127 5.42 12.70 9.96
N VAL A 128 6.66 12.94 9.51
CA VAL A 128 7.41 12.04 8.63
C VAL A 128 8.55 11.38 9.40
N SER A 129 8.71 10.08 9.22
CA SER A 129 9.81 9.34 9.82
C SER A 129 10.31 8.20 8.93
N VAL A 130 11.63 7.99 8.96
CA VAL A 130 12.26 6.76 8.50
C VAL A 130 12.47 5.89 9.75
N ARG A 131 11.72 4.81 9.85
CA ARG A 131 11.72 3.91 11.01
C ARG A 131 12.96 2.99 10.98
N ASN A 132 13.38 2.54 12.16
CA ASN A 132 14.54 1.62 12.29
C ASN A 132 14.27 0.22 11.71
N ASP A 133 13.02 -0.15 11.52
CA ASP A 133 12.60 -1.41 10.90
C ASP A 133 12.53 -1.36 9.37
N GLY A 134 12.99 -0.27 8.76
CA GLY A 134 13.12 -0.14 7.32
C GLY A 134 11.89 0.43 6.60
N PHE A 135 10.92 0.96 7.34
CA PHE A 135 9.75 1.61 6.73
C PHE A 135 9.85 3.13 6.79
N PHE A 136 9.37 3.76 5.75
CA PHE A 136 8.98 5.16 5.75
C PHE A 136 7.55 5.25 6.25
N ALA A 137 7.28 6.20 7.15
CA ALA A 137 5.96 6.39 7.74
C ALA A 137 5.56 7.87 7.69
N VAL A 138 4.32 8.13 7.30
CA VAL A 138 3.68 9.44 7.43
C VAL A 138 2.51 9.31 8.38
N HIS A 139 2.53 10.10 9.43
CA HIS A 139 1.41 10.31 10.34
C HIS A 139 0.62 11.51 9.84
N TYR A 140 -0.68 11.34 9.57
CA TYR A 140 -1.45 12.47 9.07
C TYR A 140 -1.53 13.59 10.11
N VAL A 141 -1.13 14.78 9.68
CA VAL A 141 -1.39 16.05 10.35
C VAL A 141 -1.95 17.00 9.29
N HIS A 142 -2.82 17.92 9.68
CA HIS A 142 -3.45 18.86 8.74
C HIS A 142 -2.45 19.92 8.24
N MET A 143 -1.50 19.46 7.44
CA MET A 143 -0.43 20.27 6.83
C MET A 143 -0.13 19.74 5.45
N ALA A 144 -0.08 20.64 4.45
CA ALA A 144 0.19 20.26 3.09
C ALA A 144 1.66 19.85 2.90
N ALA A 145 1.87 18.63 2.40
CA ALA A 145 3.19 18.12 2.04
C ALA A 145 3.10 17.06 0.95
N GLU A 146 4.08 17.05 0.06
CA GLU A 146 4.28 16.02 -0.96
C GLU A 146 5.63 15.35 -0.75
N LEU A 147 5.61 14.02 -0.64
CA LEU A 147 6.74 13.19 -0.22
C LEU A 147 6.97 12.09 -1.24
N TRP A 148 8.12 12.11 -1.88
CA TRP A 148 8.51 11.19 -2.95
C TRP A 148 9.48 10.13 -2.46
N LEU A 149 9.24 8.87 -2.85
CA LEU A 149 10.05 7.72 -2.46
C LEU A 149 10.39 6.86 -3.68
N ASP A 150 11.64 6.44 -3.75
CA ASP A 150 12.15 5.45 -4.70
C ASP A 150 12.06 4.02 -4.12
N SER A 151 10.88 3.69 -3.55
CA SER A 151 10.61 2.36 -2.96
C SER A 151 10.63 1.27 -4.03
N THR A 152 11.24 0.13 -3.72
CA THR A 152 11.46 -0.99 -4.66
C THR A 152 10.67 -2.26 -4.34
N GLU A 153 10.01 -2.31 -3.19
CA GLU A 153 9.28 -3.50 -2.73
C GLU A 153 7.87 -3.64 -3.33
N GLY A 154 7.42 -2.64 -4.11
CA GLY A 154 6.17 -2.73 -4.87
C GLY A 154 4.90 -2.70 -4.04
N TRP A 155 4.90 -1.99 -2.90
CA TRP A 155 3.68 -1.78 -2.11
C TRP A 155 3.71 -0.50 -1.26
N LEU A 156 2.53 -0.02 -0.96
CA LEU A 156 2.26 0.92 0.12
C LEU A 156 1.10 0.41 1.00
N ALA A 157 0.99 0.93 2.21
CA ALA A 157 -0.10 0.63 3.12
C ALA A 157 -0.64 1.91 3.76
N VAL A 158 -1.97 2.00 3.88
CA VAL A 158 -2.68 3.05 4.61
C VAL A 158 -3.39 2.39 5.78
N VAL A 159 -3.24 2.95 6.99
CA VAL A 159 -3.79 2.40 8.22
C VAL A 159 -4.57 3.48 8.96
N ASP A 160 -5.85 3.26 9.13
CA ASP A 160 -6.71 4.00 10.04
C ASP A 160 -6.75 3.26 11.39
N GLY A 161 -5.92 3.69 12.33
CA GLY A 161 -5.81 3.05 13.64
C GLY A 161 -7.07 3.21 14.49
N ALA A 162 -7.82 4.29 14.30
CA ALA A 162 -9.05 4.54 15.05
C ALA A 162 -10.16 3.54 14.67
N SER A 163 -10.37 3.31 13.39
CA SER A 163 -11.37 2.35 12.89
C SER A 163 -10.83 0.93 12.69
N LYS A 164 -9.50 0.76 12.73
CA LYS A 164 -8.77 -0.48 12.43
C LYS A 164 -8.92 -0.96 10.98
N TYR A 165 -9.25 -0.07 10.08
CA TYR A 165 -9.19 -0.34 8.65
C TYR A 165 -7.78 -0.13 8.12
N ALA A 166 -7.40 -0.95 7.16
CA ALA A 166 -6.18 -0.78 6.41
C ALA A 166 -6.43 -1.09 4.93
N MET A 167 -5.69 -0.41 4.07
CA MET A 167 -5.60 -0.68 2.65
C MET A 167 -4.15 -0.94 2.29
N VAL A 168 -3.87 -2.02 1.59
CA VAL A 168 -2.57 -2.26 0.97
C VAL A 168 -2.75 -2.15 -0.54
N GLU A 169 -1.91 -1.35 -1.16
CA GLU A 169 -1.84 -1.23 -2.62
C GLU A 169 -0.52 -1.82 -3.09
N ARG A 170 -0.59 -2.70 -4.08
CA ARG A 170 0.57 -3.38 -4.67
C ARG A 170 0.70 -3.07 -6.13
N PHE A 171 1.94 -3.04 -6.59
CA PHE A 171 2.31 -2.96 -8.00
C PHE A 171 3.60 -3.74 -8.23
N GLN A 172 3.92 -4.02 -9.49
CA GLN A 172 5.20 -4.61 -9.81
C GLN A 172 6.23 -3.52 -10.10
N PHE A 173 7.22 -3.38 -9.21
CA PHE A 173 8.36 -2.51 -9.44
C PHE A 173 9.30 -3.12 -10.48
N ASP A 174 9.75 -2.32 -11.45
CA ASP A 174 10.70 -2.73 -12.49
C ASP A 174 11.99 -1.90 -12.35
N GLU A 175 13.04 -2.51 -11.79
CA GLU A 175 14.34 -1.86 -11.57
C GLU A 175 15.08 -1.48 -12.85
N SER A 176 14.68 -2.07 -14.00
CA SER A 176 15.28 -1.77 -15.31
C SER A 176 14.72 -0.51 -15.95
N LYS A 177 13.68 0.08 -15.36
CA LYS A 177 12.95 1.24 -15.88
C LYS A 177 13.21 2.50 -15.06
N SER A 178 13.00 3.64 -15.68
CA SER A 178 12.98 4.94 -14.99
C SER A 178 11.57 5.27 -14.51
N TYR A 179 11.48 5.94 -13.37
CA TYR A 179 10.24 6.46 -12.80
C TYR A 179 10.28 7.99 -12.80
N PRO A 180 9.12 8.69 -12.83
CA PRO A 180 9.08 10.15 -12.79
C PRO A 180 9.75 10.65 -11.50
N GLY A 181 10.72 11.58 -11.63
CA GLY A 181 11.51 12.06 -10.50
C GLY A 181 12.20 10.98 -9.67
N LYS A 182 12.31 9.73 -10.19
CA LYS A 182 12.73 8.50 -9.51
C LYS A 182 11.72 7.97 -8.48
N ALA A 183 10.57 8.60 -8.30
CA ALA A 183 9.56 8.21 -7.33
C ALA A 183 8.67 7.09 -7.89
N SER A 184 8.62 5.97 -7.21
CA SER A 184 7.65 4.88 -7.43
C SER A 184 6.44 5.00 -6.52
N VAL A 185 6.60 5.65 -5.34
CA VAL A 185 5.56 5.90 -4.35
C VAL A 185 5.59 7.39 -3.98
N ILE A 186 4.40 8.00 -3.89
CA ILE A 186 4.22 9.38 -3.43
C ILE A 186 3.16 9.39 -2.33
N PHE A 187 3.34 10.26 -1.34
CA PHE A 187 2.31 10.58 -0.35
C PHE A 187 2.03 12.07 -0.37
N TRP A 188 0.75 12.43 -0.45
CA TRP A 188 0.29 13.79 -0.24
C TRP A 188 -0.52 13.87 1.06
N THR A 189 -0.24 14.88 1.88
CA THR A 189 -1.09 15.26 3.00
C THR A 189 -1.71 16.61 2.69
N ASN A 190 -3.03 16.73 2.81
CA ASN A 190 -3.71 17.99 2.62
C ASN A 190 -3.85 18.75 3.93
N GLY A 191 -3.78 20.09 3.87
CA GLY A 191 -3.89 20.92 5.05
C GLY A 191 -3.32 22.32 4.88
N ALA A 192 -2.94 22.95 5.98
CA ALA A 192 -2.32 24.25 5.98
C ALA A 192 -0.99 24.26 5.21
N GLU A 193 -0.77 25.25 4.39
CA GLU A 193 0.46 25.41 3.62
C GLU A 193 1.51 26.17 4.43
N MET A 194 2.77 25.76 4.29
CA MET A 194 3.89 26.54 4.77
C MET A 194 4.09 27.76 3.86
N ARG A 195 4.02 28.96 4.41
CA ARG A 195 4.31 30.21 3.71
C ARG A 195 5.49 30.92 4.37
N LEU A 196 6.24 31.66 3.57
CA LEU A 196 7.21 32.61 4.11
C LEU A 196 6.52 33.96 4.25
N SER A 197 6.63 34.57 5.44
CA SER A 197 6.24 35.98 5.61
C SER A 197 7.14 36.90 4.78
N ASP A 198 6.76 38.15 4.66
CA ASP A 198 7.60 39.18 3.97
C ASP A 198 9.01 39.31 4.57
N ASP A 199 9.16 38.95 5.84
CA ASP A 199 10.44 38.91 6.57
C ASP A 199 11.18 37.59 6.41
N GLY A 200 10.67 36.64 5.58
CA GLY A 200 11.26 35.32 5.35
C GLY A 200 11.07 34.33 6.50
N ILE A 201 10.17 34.61 7.45
CA ILE A 201 9.87 33.73 8.59
C ILE A 201 8.83 32.69 8.14
N PRO A 202 9.13 31.38 8.28
CA PRO A 202 8.15 30.35 7.97
C PRO A 202 6.94 30.45 8.91
N SER A 203 5.73 30.47 8.33
CA SER A 203 4.47 30.40 9.06
C SER A 203 3.51 29.45 8.30
N LEU A 204 2.65 28.74 9.06
CA LEU A 204 1.55 28.03 8.44
C LEU A 204 0.48 29.05 8.02
N SER A 205 -0.05 28.91 6.81
CA SER A 205 -1.24 29.67 6.42
C SER A 205 -2.40 29.31 7.37
N ASP A 206 -3.27 30.29 7.61
CA ASP A 206 -4.51 30.06 8.36
C ASP A 206 -5.52 29.20 7.60
N GLY A 207 -5.05 28.37 6.68
CA GLY A 207 -5.83 27.51 5.78
C GLY A 207 -6.79 26.54 6.46
N THR A 208 -7.24 26.92 7.66
CA THR A 208 -8.02 26.10 8.57
C THR A 208 -9.43 25.82 8.09
N ASP A 209 -10.01 26.66 7.25
CA ASP A 209 -11.46 26.58 7.06
C ASP A 209 -11.89 26.02 5.68
N ALA A 210 -10.99 25.79 4.74
CA ALA A 210 -11.33 25.43 3.38
C ALA A 210 -10.64 24.15 2.86
N SER A 211 -9.63 23.64 3.53
CA SER A 211 -8.91 22.45 3.09
C SER A 211 -9.55 21.20 3.68
N PRO A 212 -10.12 20.29 2.86
CA PRO A 212 -10.65 19.04 3.37
C PRO A 212 -9.55 18.20 4.02
N TYR A 213 -9.93 17.39 5.02
CA TYR A 213 -9.03 16.46 5.67
C TYR A 213 -8.86 15.20 4.83
N TYR A 214 -7.76 15.09 4.11
CA TYR A 214 -7.45 13.87 3.36
C TYR A 214 -5.94 13.66 3.22
N LEU A 215 -5.61 12.43 2.90
CA LEU A 215 -4.29 11.96 2.54
C LEU A 215 -4.39 11.23 1.20
N GLU A 216 -3.39 11.41 0.33
CA GLU A 216 -3.25 10.61 -0.87
C GLU A 216 -2.09 9.63 -0.72
N ALA A 217 -2.31 8.43 -1.21
CA ALA A 217 -1.30 7.42 -1.39
C ALA A 217 -1.25 7.07 -2.89
N GLU A 218 -0.06 7.14 -3.46
CA GLU A 218 0.08 7.21 -4.89
C GLU A 218 1.17 6.26 -5.38
N LEU A 219 0.90 5.60 -6.50
CA LEU A 219 1.81 4.70 -7.16
C LEU A 219 2.11 5.19 -8.57
N ASN A 220 3.38 5.27 -8.94
CA ASN A 220 3.80 5.60 -10.29
C ASN A 220 4.15 4.36 -11.10
N SER A 221 3.67 4.31 -12.35
CA SER A 221 4.22 3.41 -13.35
C SER A 221 5.62 3.88 -13.78
N PRO A 222 6.43 2.99 -14.38
CA PRO A 222 7.59 3.43 -15.12
C PRO A 222 7.23 4.41 -16.25
N MET A 223 8.20 5.23 -16.68
CA MET A 223 8.07 6.06 -17.88
C MET A 223 7.88 5.21 -19.12
N CYS A 224 6.91 5.58 -19.94
CA CYS A 224 6.57 4.94 -21.21
C CYS A 224 6.81 5.90 -22.38
N ARG A 225 7.71 5.54 -23.28
CA ARG A 225 7.90 6.24 -24.54
C ARG A 225 7.04 5.61 -25.62
N LEU A 226 5.98 6.32 -26.05
CA LEU A 226 4.94 5.80 -26.94
C LEU A 226 4.98 6.52 -28.30
N ARG A 227 5.09 5.74 -29.38
CA ARG A 227 4.85 6.23 -30.74
C ARG A 227 3.34 6.39 -30.97
N PRO A 228 2.91 7.13 -32.02
CA PRO A 228 1.50 7.21 -32.38
C PRO A 228 0.85 5.82 -32.48
N GLY A 229 -0.21 5.59 -31.68
CA GLY A 229 -0.95 4.34 -31.61
C GLY A 229 -0.42 3.31 -30.62
N ASP A 230 0.81 3.47 -30.07
CA ASP A 230 1.34 2.59 -29.02
C ASP A 230 0.60 2.78 -27.71
N SER A 231 0.64 1.74 -26.87
CA SER A 231 0.09 1.77 -25.50
C SER A 231 1.05 1.15 -24.50
N CYS A 232 0.95 1.53 -23.23
CA CYS A 232 1.54 0.82 -22.11
C CYS A 232 0.51 0.62 -21.01
N GLY A 233 0.73 -0.38 -20.15
CA GLY A 233 -0.15 -0.74 -19.04
C GLY A 233 0.51 -0.55 -17.69
N PHE A 234 -0.34 -0.39 -16.66
CA PHE A 234 0.04 -0.37 -15.26
C PHE A 234 -1.00 -1.14 -14.44
N ASP A 235 -0.54 -2.19 -13.77
CA ASP A 235 -1.38 -3.05 -12.94
C ASP A 235 -1.17 -2.71 -11.47
N THR A 236 -2.27 -2.54 -10.74
CA THR A 236 -2.27 -2.41 -9.29
C THR A 236 -3.30 -3.35 -8.66
N GLU A 237 -3.00 -3.83 -7.45
CA GLU A 237 -3.90 -4.65 -6.65
C GLU A 237 -4.13 -3.99 -5.30
N TRP A 238 -5.38 -3.88 -4.88
CA TRP A 238 -5.79 -3.26 -3.63
C TRP A 238 -6.39 -4.30 -2.71
N PHE A 239 -5.94 -4.30 -1.48
CA PHE A 239 -6.34 -5.26 -0.45
C PHE A 239 -6.90 -4.53 0.77
N PRO A 240 -8.22 -4.23 0.78
CA PRO A 240 -8.87 -3.72 1.98
C PRO A 240 -8.91 -4.83 3.04
N THR A 241 -8.55 -4.48 4.28
CA THR A 241 -8.57 -5.42 5.40
C THR A 241 -8.81 -4.68 6.72
N ARG A 242 -9.10 -5.43 7.77
CA ARG A 242 -9.00 -4.92 9.14
C ARG A 242 -7.74 -5.43 9.80
N ALA A 243 -7.01 -4.49 10.42
CA ALA A 243 -5.76 -4.75 11.11
C ALA A 243 -5.78 -4.11 12.51
N GLY A 244 -4.77 -4.34 13.31
CA GLY A 244 -4.59 -3.61 14.57
C GLY A 244 -3.99 -2.22 14.35
N ASN A 245 -3.74 -1.50 15.45
CA ASN A 245 -3.18 -0.14 15.41
C ASN A 245 -1.67 -0.11 15.15
N GLU A 246 -0.97 -1.23 15.43
CA GLU A 246 0.47 -1.32 15.19
C GLU A 246 0.73 -1.78 13.76
N PHE A 247 1.90 -1.41 13.23
CA PHE A 247 2.32 -1.81 11.89
C PHE A 247 3.76 -2.36 11.92
N HIS A 248 3.92 -3.62 11.48
CA HIS A 248 5.19 -4.33 11.40
C HIS A 248 5.49 -4.85 9.98
N GLY A 249 4.71 -4.45 9.00
CA GLY A 249 4.95 -4.71 7.58
C GLY A 249 3.83 -5.44 6.87
N VAL A 250 3.98 -5.50 5.55
CA VAL A 250 3.10 -6.25 4.63
C VAL A 250 3.81 -7.52 4.21
N LYS A 251 3.06 -8.63 4.15
CA LYS A 251 3.49 -9.94 3.68
C LYS A 251 2.52 -10.44 2.61
N ASP A 252 2.85 -11.53 1.94
CA ASP A 252 2.04 -12.03 0.82
C ASP A 252 0.56 -12.14 1.17
N ALA A 253 0.24 -12.67 2.34
CA ALA A 253 -1.11 -12.97 2.78
C ALA A 253 -1.78 -11.88 3.64
N GLY A 254 -1.06 -10.80 4.02
CA GLY A 254 -1.66 -9.79 4.91
C GLY A 254 -0.68 -8.78 5.50
N ILE A 255 -1.18 -8.06 6.51
CA ILE A 255 -0.44 -7.09 7.32
C ILE A 255 -0.09 -7.74 8.65
N VAL A 256 1.16 -7.58 9.10
CA VAL A 256 1.59 -7.95 10.46
C VAL A 256 1.41 -6.73 11.36
N THR A 257 0.55 -6.84 12.37
CA THR A 257 0.32 -5.78 13.37
C THR A 257 0.94 -6.10 14.73
N ARG A 258 1.15 -7.38 15.03
CA ARG A 258 2.02 -7.86 16.09
C ARG A 258 2.76 -9.09 15.58
N PRO A 259 4.11 -9.10 15.63
CA PRO A 259 4.90 -10.21 15.13
C PRO A 259 4.50 -11.55 15.72
N LEU A 260 4.51 -12.60 14.87
CA LEU A 260 4.34 -13.98 15.28
C LEU A 260 5.41 -14.35 16.31
N GLN A 261 4.98 -14.93 17.41
CA GLN A 261 5.85 -15.56 18.39
C GLN A 261 5.51 -17.04 18.50
N SER A 262 6.53 -17.85 18.69
CA SER A 262 6.41 -19.30 18.81
C SER A 262 7.23 -19.79 19.98
N VAL A 263 6.58 -20.37 20.98
CA VAL A 263 7.21 -20.83 22.23
C VAL A 263 6.84 -22.28 22.50
N ARG A 264 7.86 -23.12 22.70
CA ARG A 264 7.68 -24.52 23.14
C ARG A 264 7.32 -24.57 24.62
N LEU A 265 6.25 -25.28 24.93
CA LEU A 265 5.77 -25.52 26.30
C LEU A 265 6.35 -26.82 26.87
N ASP A 266 6.33 -26.93 28.20
CA ASP A 266 6.82 -28.13 28.93
C ASP A 266 6.05 -29.42 28.55
N ASN A 267 4.79 -29.29 28.13
CA ASN A 267 3.96 -30.40 27.65
C ASN A 267 4.24 -30.83 26.20
N GLY A 268 5.26 -30.22 25.57
CA GLY A 268 5.68 -30.48 24.19
C GLY A 268 4.85 -29.76 23.11
N LYS A 269 3.78 -29.07 23.48
CA LYS A 269 3.03 -28.21 22.57
C LYS A 269 3.81 -26.94 22.22
N ILE A 270 3.38 -26.28 21.17
CA ILE A 270 3.87 -24.96 20.76
C ILE A 270 2.74 -23.94 20.91
N ARG A 271 2.99 -22.87 21.66
CA ARG A 271 2.11 -21.71 21.71
C ARG A 271 2.50 -20.75 20.60
N LEU A 272 1.50 -20.35 19.80
CA LEU A 272 1.62 -19.34 18.75
C LEU A 272 0.80 -18.14 19.16
N THR A 273 1.42 -16.95 19.12
CA THR A 273 0.75 -15.66 19.35
C THR A 273 1.15 -14.66 18.30
N GLY A 274 0.24 -13.75 17.90
CA GLY A 274 0.48 -12.72 16.93
C GLY A 274 -0.79 -11.93 16.62
N SER A 275 -0.70 -10.89 15.79
CA SER A 275 -1.87 -10.18 15.29
C SER A 275 -1.66 -9.77 13.84
N PHE A 276 -2.73 -9.91 13.02
CA PHE A 276 -2.65 -9.75 11.58
C PHE A 276 -3.92 -9.13 11.01
N GLY A 277 -3.80 -8.45 9.86
CA GLY A 277 -4.89 -8.24 8.92
C GLY A 277 -4.67 -9.18 7.73
N VAL A 278 -5.69 -9.92 7.30
CA VAL A 278 -5.56 -10.90 6.21
C VAL A 278 -6.19 -10.38 4.91
N PHE A 279 -5.72 -10.86 3.76
CA PHE A 279 -6.19 -10.41 2.44
C PHE A 279 -7.29 -11.28 1.83
N SER A 280 -7.56 -12.44 2.42
CA SER A 280 -8.66 -13.30 2.02
C SER A 280 -9.32 -13.95 3.23
N ALA A 281 -10.55 -14.39 3.08
CA ALA A 281 -11.18 -15.33 4.01
C ALA A 281 -10.54 -16.72 3.83
N GLY A 282 -10.54 -17.51 4.90
CA GLY A 282 -9.99 -18.86 4.88
C GLY A 282 -9.44 -19.29 6.23
N HIS A 283 -8.33 -20.02 6.20
CA HIS A 283 -7.69 -20.63 7.35
C HIS A 283 -6.25 -20.20 7.50
N LEU A 284 -5.84 -19.82 8.71
CA LEU A 284 -4.43 -19.75 9.04
C LEU A 284 -3.91 -21.17 9.30
N VAL A 285 -2.84 -21.52 8.61
CA VAL A 285 -2.19 -22.85 8.67
C VAL A 285 -0.73 -22.67 9.09
N ALA A 286 -0.36 -23.32 10.19
CA ALA A 286 1.03 -23.34 10.66
C ALA A 286 1.76 -24.51 10.00
N HIS A 287 2.82 -24.21 9.24
CA HIS A 287 3.73 -25.15 8.60
C HIS A 287 4.96 -25.34 9.49
N PHE A 288 5.24 -26.56 9.93
CA PHE A 288 6.35 -26.86 10.84
C PHE A 288 7.51 -27.50 10.11
N TYR A 289 8.74 -27.10 10.49
CA TYR A 289 9.96 -27.59 9.88
C TYR A 289 10.97 -28.00 10.94
N ASP A 290 11.76 -29.03 10.64
CA ASP A 290 12.90 -29.46 11.47
C ASP A 290 14.14 -28.56 11.23
N GLN A 291 15.23 -28.88 11.93
CA GLN A 291 16.52 -28.16 11.81
C GLN A 291 17.17 -28.25 10.41
N HIS A 292 16.74 -29.20 9.58
CA HIS A 292 17.22 -29.39 8.21
C HIS A 292 16.31 -28.76 7.16
N GLY A 293 15.21 -28.14 7.59
CA GLY A 293 14.19 -27.56 6.72
C GLY A 293 13.20 -28.57 6.15
N SER A 294 13.21 -29.82 6.63
CA SER A 294 12.23 -30.82 6.21
C SER A 294 10.88 -30.55 6.87
N SER A 295 9.79 -30.69 6.09
CA SER A 295 8.44 -30.50 6.62
C SER A 295 8.08 -31.58 7.64
N LEU A 296 7.52 -31.15 8.76
CA LEU A 296 6.96 -31.99 9.82
C LEU A 296 5.42 -31.99 9.81
N GLY A 297 4.83 -31.40 8.76
CA GLY A 297 3.38 -31.30 8.58
C GLY A 297 2.84 -29.91 8.88
N THR A 298 1.52 -29.79 8.75
CA THR A 298 0.78 -28.53 8.89
C THR A 298 -0.35 -28.71 9.91
N VAL A 299 -0.75 -27.60 10.55
CA VAL A 299 -1.89 -27.54 11.48
C VAL A 299 -2.69 -26.27 11.21
N ALA A 300 -4.00 -26.43 10.94
CA ALA A 300 -4.90 -25.28 10.89
C ALA A 300 -5.06 -24.70 12.30
N VAL A 301 -4.89 -23.38 12.44
CA VAL A 301 -4.81 -22.71 13.75
C VAL A 301 -5.93 -21.71 13.98
N ALA A 302 -6.52 -21.14 12.92
CA ALA A 302 -7.65 -20.21 13.03
C ALA A 302 -8.43 -20.13 11.71
N ASN A 303 -9.73 -19.86 11.79
CA ASN A 303 -10.52 -19.36 10.66
C ASN A 303 -10.40 -17.84 10.68
N VAL A 304 -10.26 -17.22 9.52
CA VAL A 304 -10.01 -15.80 9.39
C VAL A 304 -10.82 -15.14 8.28
N ASN A 305 -11.04 -13.85 8.42
CA ASN A 305 -11.78 -13.05 7.45
C ASN A 305 -11.19 -11.61 7.42
N PRO A 306 -11.04 -10.99 6.25
CA PRO A 306 -10.53 -9.62 6.12
C PRO A 306 -11.35 -8.53 6.84
N THR A 307 -12.61 -8.83 7.19
CA THR A 307 -13.49 -7.87 7.88
C THR A 307 -13.23 -7.76 9.38
N GLU A 308 -12.31 -8.56 9.94
CA GLU A 308 -11.96 -8.56 11.36
C GLU A 308 -10.44 -8.68 11.57
N PRO A 309 -9.86 -7.95 12.55
CA PRO A 309 -8.47 -8.16 12.93
C PRO A 309 -8.26 -9.57 13.49
N VAL A 310 -7.22 -10.23 13.06
CA VAL A 310 -6.85 -11.56 13.56
C VAL A 310 -6.00 -11.43 14.82
N LEU A 311 -6.50 -11.96 15.93
CA LEU A 311 -5.74 -12.12 17.18
C LEU A 311 -5.45 -13.60 17.36
N LEU A 312 -4.23 -14.02 17.03
CA LEU A 312 -3.80 -15.40 17.16
C LEU A 312 -3.28 -15.63 18.57
N GLU A 313 -3.91 -16.57 19.28
CA GLU A 313 -3.44 -17.16 20.54
C GLU A 313 -3.89 -18.60 20.59
N THR A 314 -2.99 -19.54 20.30
CA THR A 314 -3.34 -20.96 20.20
C THR A 314 -2.18 -21.85 20.64
N GLU A 315 -2.51 -23.08 21.06
CA GLU A 315 -1.54 -24.13 21.36
C GLU A 315 -1.75 -25.31 20.42
N VAL A 316 -0.69 -25.71 19.74
CA VAL A 316 -0.72 -26.81 18.77
C VAL A 316 0.26 -27.90 19.17
N ALA A 317 -0.03 -29.12 18.75
CA ALA A 317 0.81 -30.30 18.96
C ALA A 317 1.34 -30.79 17.60
N PRO A 318 2.42 -30.21 17.08
CA PRO A 318 2.99 -30.63 15.81
C PRO A 318 3.66 -31.99 15.93
N SER A 319 3.82 -32.69 14.81
CA SER A 319 4.61 -33.91 14.75
C SER A 319 6.10 -33.61 14.95
N GLY A 320 6.83 -34.48 15.62
CA GLY A 320 8.28 -34.36 15.76
C GLY A 320 8.75 -33.21 16.66
N LYS A 321 9.92 -32.65 16.34
CA LYS A 321 10.55 -31.54 17.07
C LYS A 321 10.82 -30.38 16.12
N PRO A 322 9.82 -29.55 15.78
CA PRO A 322 10.04 -28.43 14.89
C PRO A 322 10.96 -27.39 15.52
N THR A 323 11.81 -26.82 14.70
CA THR A 323 12.68 -25.68 15.06
C THR A 323 12.20 -24.37 14.44
N ARG A 324 11.29 -24.45 13.45
CA ARG A 324 10.76 -23.31 12.72
C ARG A 324 9.29 -23.52 12.40
N VAL A 325 8.53 -22.43 12.39
CA VAL A 325 7.13 -22.39 11.95
C VAL A 325 6.92 -21.24 10.99
N SER A 326 6.20 -21.49 9.89
CA SER A 326 5.71 -20.49 8.95
C SER A 326 4.19 -20.46 9.00
N LEU A 327 3.59 -19.29 9.18
CA LEU A 327 2.14 -19.12 9.23
C LEU A 327 1.65 -18.69 7.85
N HIS A 328 0.80 -19.48 7.22
CA HIS A 328 0.24 -19.26 5.89
C HIS A 328 -1.26 -18.98 5.96
N LEU A 329 -1.81 -18.33 4.93
CA LEU A 329 -3.23 -18.18 4.69
C LEU A 329 -3.63 -19.11 3.53
N GLU A 330 -4.50 -20.07 3.80
CA GLU A 330 -5.13 -20.90 2.78
C GLU A 330 -6.61 -20.51 2.68
N ASP A 331 -7.11 -20.21 1.47
CA ASP A 331 -8.52 -19.91 1.29
C ASP A 331 -9.40 -21.18 1.30
N ASP A 332 -10.73 -21.00 1.29
CA ASP A 332 -11.69 -22.12 1.33
C ASP A 332 -11.64 -23.00 0.07
N HIS A 333 -10.94 -22.59 -0.97
CA HIS A 333 -10.69 -23.35 -2.20
C HIS A 333 -9.33 -24.10 -2.17
N GLY A 334 -8.55 -23.95 -1.07
CA GLY A 334 -7.24 -24.56 -0.90
C GLY A 334 -6.11 -23.84 -1.64
N MET A 335 -6.32 -22.58 -2.03
CA MET A 335 -5.27 -21.75 -2.57
C MET A 335 -4.42 -21.18 -1.41
N ASP A 336 -3.11 -21.39 -1.47
CA ASP A 336 -2.16 -20.76 -0.55
C ASP A 336 -1.86 -19.33 -1.02
N TRP A 337 -2.30 -18.35 -0.25
CA TRP A 337 -2.04 -16.91 -0.47
C TRP A 337 -0.62 -16.49 -0.08
N GLY A 338 0.17 -17.41 0.47
CA GLY A 338 1.51 -17.17 0.95
C GLY A 338 1.60 -16.97 2.45
N SER A 339 2.79 -16.58 2.91
CA SER A 339 3.07 -16.45 4.33
C SER A 339 2.69 -15.10 4.91
N LEU A 340 2.22 -15.12 6.17
CA LEU A 340 2.14 -13.94 7.03
C LEU A 340 3.47 -13.69 7.74
N GLN A 341 4.09 -14.75 8.26
CA GLN A 341 5.40 -14.66 8.92
C GLN A 341 6.00 -16.03 9.18
N GLU A 342 7.34 -16.09 9.19
CA GLU A 342 8.11 -17.26 9.60
C GLU A 342 8.98 -16.91 10.82
N VAL A 343 9.03 -17.80 11.82
CA VAL A 343 9.80 -17.60 13.05
C VAL A 343 10.42 -18.91 13.54
N GLN A 344 11.50 -18.79 14.32
CA GLN A 344 12.09 -19.91 15.04
C GLN A 344 11.22 -20.28 16.25
N VAL A 345 11.14 -21.57 16.56
CA VAL A 345 10.48 -22.05 17.77
C VAL A 345 11.37 -21.80 18.97
N GLY A 346 10.98 -20.81 19.79
CA GLY A 346 11.70 -20.48 21.02
C GLY A 346 11.60 -21.60 22.07
N SER A 347 12.64 -21.77 22.90
CA SER A 347 12.56 -22.53 24.14
C SER A 347 11.72 -21.75 25.14
N GLY A 348 10.79 -22.42 25.81
CA GLY A 348 10.05 -21.84 26.92
C GLY A 348 10.97 -21.72 28.14
N ASP A 349 11.74 -20.64 28.21
CA ASP A 349 12.36 -20.24 29.47
C ASP A 349 11.28 -19.51 30.28
N ASN A 350 10.76 -20.18 31.28
CA ASN A 350 9.98 -19.57 32.36
C ASN A 350 10.86 -18.53 33.06
N ARG A 351 10.68 -17.23 32.77
CA ARG A 351 11.01 -16.15 33.70
C ARG A 351 9.78 -15.33 34.00
#